data_e63ba3421e67331bbc2fc2de6b53df76
#
_entry.id   e63ba3421e67331bbc2fc2de6b53df76
#
_cell.length_a   1.000
_cell.length_b   1.000
_cell.length_c   1.000
_cell.angle_alpha   90.00
_cell.angle_beta   90.00
_cell.angle_gamma   90.00
#
_symmetry.space_group_name_H-M   'P 1'
#
loop_
_entity.id
_entity.type
_entity.pdbx_description
1 polymer ?
#
loop_
_entity_poly.entity_id
_entity_poly.type
_entity_poly.pdbx_seq_one_letter_code
_entity_poly.pdbx_strand_id
1 'polypeptide(L)'
;MAQNTFQISDYDFYAKRHEIELITLIVDAVKQIIDEDKREKQPLFLRISDNFIMNIARKVVQEKKKQFLIGITGESASGKTTFVDNTVKVCVKDHIEGVYTVIRCDDYFKDTSKELIEAGNYENLFKTGFSFDTPDALNLDLMKQHLIELKKGKSVISPRYDFVTCESFMDGEVKKPARVILNEGLYVLNEGLRDIMDIKVYVFTPLEILKYRWYKRAATRGKTGAAADMQFSDVNKTAQQYIRPTMEIADVIINGMVEIDYIEIITDKIFSTIESLS
;
A
#
# COMPACT_ATOMS: atom_id res chain seq x y z
N MET A 1 16.40 41.41 37.45
CA MET A 1 16.29 40.71 36.17
C MET A 1 16.95 39.35 36.35
N ALA A 2 16.16 38.30 36.58
CA ALA A 2 16.68 36.95 36.70
C ALA A 2 16.89 36.39 35.29
N GLN A 3 18.13 36.11 34.93
CA GLN A 3 18.48 35.35 33.73
C GLN A 3 18.00 33.93 33.94
N ASN A 4 16.92 33.54 33.24
CA ASN A 4 16.54 32.15 33.07
C ASN A 4 17.60 31.48 32.15
N THR A 5 18.65 30.98 32.73
CA THR A 5 19.55 30.05 32.06
C THR A 5 18.83 28.71 31.98
N PHE A 6 18.37 28.36 30.79
CA PHE A 6 17.95 26.97 30.45
C PHE A 6 19.20 26.09 30.59
N GLN A 7 19.37 25.45 31.73
CA GLN A 7 20.31 24.33 31.86
C GLN A 7 19.61 23.09 31.31
N ILE A 8 19.94 22.73 30.07
CA ILE A 8 19.67 21.36 29.56
C ILE A 8 20.53 20.46 30.44
N SER A 9 19.91 19.50 31.13
CA SER A 9 20.69 18.54 31.94
C SER A 9 21.67 17.78 31.03
N ASP A 10 22.85 17.44 31.55
CA ASP A 10 23.84 16.65 30.79
C ASP A 10 23.19 15.37 30.24
N TYR A 11 22.28 14.76 30.99
CA TYR A 11 21.50 13.58 30.58
C TYR A 11 20.67 13.86 29.31
N ASP A 12 19.94 14.98 29.24
CA ASP A 12 19.14 15.34 28.07
C ASP A 12 20.02 15.63 26.84
N PHE A 13 21.22 16.19 27.06
CA PHE A 13 22.17 16.40 25.99
C PHE A 13 22.70 15.09 25.42
N TYR A 14 23.12 14.15 26.26
CA TYR A 14 23.59 12.84 25.81
C TYR A 14 22.49 12.00 25.16
N ALA A 15 21.25 12.02 25.69
CA ALA A 15 20.11 11.34 25.12
C ALA A 15 19.79 11.86 23.70
N LYS A 16 19.75 13.19 23.52
CA LYS A 16 19.53 13.80 22.20
C LYS A 16 20.65 13.49 21.21
N ARG A 17 21.90 13.47 21.67
CA ARG A 17 23.04 13.10 20.84
C ARG A 17 22.95 11.65 20.36
N HIS A 18 22.59 10.73 21.25
CA HIS A 18 22.40 9.32 20.92
C HIS A 18 21.26 9.13 19.91
N GLU A 19 20.13 9.85 20.07
CA GLU A 19 19.04 9.80 19.10
C GLU A 19 19.48 10.28 17.71
N ILE A 20 20.27 11.34 17.61
CA ILE A 20 20.81 11.85 16.34
C ILE A 20 21.76 10.82 15.70
N GLU A 21 22.65 10.23 16.50
CA GLU A 21 23.58 9.19 16.03
C GLU A 21 22.81 7.97 15.49
N LEU A 22 21.77 7.52 16.20
CA LEU A 22 20.93 6.39 15.77
C LEU A 22 20.17 6.70 14.48
N ILE A 23 19.59 7.90 14.36
CA ILE A 23 18.93 8.35 13.12
C ILE A 23 19.91 8.30 11.96
N THR A 24 21.12 8.82 12.14
CA THR A 24 22.14 8.86 11.11
C THR A 24 22.51 7.43 10.67
N LEU A 25 22.76 6.53 11.62
CA LEU A 25 23.06 5.13 11.33
C LEU A 25 21.95 4.43 10.54
N ILE A 26 20.70 4.61 10.93
CA ILE A 26 19.53 4.04 10.22
C ILE A 26 19.47 4.59 8.79
N VAL A 27 19.60 5.90 8.63
CA VAL A 27 19.52 6.55 7.32
C VAL A 27 20.63 6.08 6.41
N ASP A 28 21.87 6.03 6.88
CA ASP A 28 23.04 5.62 6.08
C ASP A 28 22.92 4.15 5.68
N ALA A 29 22.51 3.28 6.60
CA ALA A 29 22.31 1.86 6.32
C ALA A 29 21.20 1.60 5.29
N VAL A 30 20.06 2.26 5.42
CA VAL A 30 18.95 2.14 4.44
C VAL A 30 19.35 2.72 3.09
N LYS A 31 20.05 3.85 3.05
CA LYS A 31 20.59 4.44 1.82
C LYS A 31 21.54 3.50 1.10
N GLN A 32 22.45 2.84 1.82
CA GLN A 32 23.36 1.87 1.23
C GLN A 32 22.57 0.76 0.51
N ILE A 33 21.53 0.20 1.13
CA ILE A 33 20.69 -0.83 0.52
C ILE A 33 20.01 -0.31 -0.76
N ILE A 34 19.47 0.91 -0.72
CA ILE A 34 18.82 1.52 -1.87
C ILE A 34 19.81 1.81 -3.00
N ASP A 35 21.02 2.24 -2.68
CA ASP A 35 22.04 2.53 -3.68
C ASP A 35 22.62 1.23 -4.30
N GLU A 36 22.65 0.13 -3.56
CA GLU A 36 22.92 -1.20 -4.11
C GLU A 36 21.80 -1.65 -5.04
N ASP A 37 20.52 -1.53 -4.61
CA ASP A 37 19.34 -1.84 -5.41
C ASP A 37 19.32 -1.07 -6.74
N LYS A 38 19.62 0.23 -6.72
CA LYS A 38 19.66 1.07 -7.95
C LYS A 38 20.70 0.63 -8.99
N ARG A 39 21.69 -0.18 -8.62
CA ARG A 39 22.69 -0.74 -9.55
C ARG A 39 22.19 -2.01 -10.25
N GLU A 40 21.09 -2.58 -9.76
CA GLU A 40 20.51 -3.75 -10.36
C GLU A 40 19.85 -3.42 -11.71
N LYS A 41 19.77 -4.42 -12.58
CA LYS A 41 19.14 -4.28 -13.90
C LYS A 41 17.64 -3.96 -13.78
N GLN A 42 17.00 -4.46 -12.75
CA GLN A 42 15.60 -4.20 -12.40
C GLN A 42 15.50 -3.84 -10.91
N PRO A 43 15.79 -2.59 -10.53
CA PRO A 43 15.74 -2.19 -9.14
C PRO A 43 14.32 -2.22 -8.60
N LEU A 44 14.17 -2.49 -7.32
CA LEU A 44 12.89 -2.41 -6.63
C LEU A 44 12.45 -0.95 -6.46
N PHE A 45 13.36 -0.07 -6.04
CA PHE A 45 13.06 1.34 -5.79
C PHE A 45 13.32 2.19 -7.03
N LEU A 46 12.24 2.61 -7.72
CA LEU A 46 12.34 3.56 -8.85
C LEU A 46 12.48 5.00 -8.35
N ARG A 47 11.83 5.33 -7.23
CA ARG A 47 11.92 6.65 -6.59
C ARG A 47 11.76 6.50 -5.08
N ILE A 48 12.72 7.03 -4.34
CA ILE A 48 12.67 7.25 -2.91
C ILE A 48 13.61 8.40 -2.57
N SER A 49 13.18 9.34 -1.72
CA SER A 49 13.99 10.50 -1.37
C SER A 49 14.72 10.32 -0.04
N ASP A 50 15.91 10.89 0.06
CA ASP A 50 16.68 10.93 1.30
C ASP A 50 15.91 11.62 2.43
N ASN A 51 15.17 12.70 2.10
CA ASN A 51 14.33 13.41 3.06
C ASN A 51 13.22 12.52 3.62
N PHE A 52 12.65 11.65 2.80
CA PHE A 52 11.65 10.69 3.25
C PHE A 52 12.25 9.71 4.26
N ILE A 53 13.41 9.10 3.93
CA ILE A 53 14.11 8.15 4.82
C ILE A 53 14.43 8.82 6.16
N MET A 54 14.99 10.03 6.12
CA MET A 54 15.30 10.84 7.30
C MET A 54 14.05 11.12 8.15
N ASN A 55 12.93 11.48 7.53
CA ASN A 55 11.69 11.76 8.23
C ASN A 55 11.11 10.51 8.91
N ILE A 56 11.17 9.34 8.25
CA ILE A 56 10.72 8.09 8.87
C ILE A 56 11.63 7.72 10.06
N ALA A 57 12.95 7.80 9.90
CA ALA A 57 13.89 7.54 11.00
C ALA A 57 13.63 8.45 12.22
N ARG A 58 13.36 9.74 11.99
CA ARG A 58 12.98 10.68 13.07
C ARG A 58 11.66 10.29 13.74
N LYS A 59 10.64 9.94 12.99
CA LYS A 59 9.36 9.48 13.53
C LYS A 59 9.52 8.27 14.43
N VAL A 60 10.39 7.32 14.04
CA VAL A 60 10.66 6.12 14.84
C VAL A 60 11.45 6.47 16.11
N VAL A 61 12.56 7.19 15.98
CA VAL A 61 13.51 7.40 17.07
C VAL A 61 13.08 8.52 18.01
N GLN A 62 12.75 9.71 17.50
CA GLN A 62 12.44 10.89 18.31
C GLN A 62 10.97 10.97 18.73
N GLU A 63 10.05 10.73 17.78
CA GLU A 63 8.61 10.76 18.08
C GLU A 63 8.12 9.45 18.68
N LYS A 64 8.98 8.41 18.72
CA LYS A 64 8.68 7.05 19.23
C LYS A 64 7.39 6.49 18.63
N LYS A 65 7.17 6.77 17.35
CA LYS A 65 5.98 6.30 16.63
C LYS A 65 5.99 4.79 16.49
N LYS A 66 5.01 4.15 17.11
CA LYS A 66 4.92 2.67 17.21
C LYS A 66 4.05 2.03 16.13
N GLN A 67 3.24 2.82 15.42
CA GLN A 67 2.31 2.31 14.42
C GLN A 67 2.38 3.15 13.15
N PHE A 68 2.39 2.47 12.00
CA PHE A 68 2.38 3.08 10.68
C PHE A 68 1.23 2.55 9.84
N LEU A 69 0.51 3.45 9.17
CA LEU A 69 -0.45 3.14 8.13
C LEU A 69 0.19 3.43 6.77
N ILE A 70 0.38 2.39 5.97
CA ILE A 70 1.04 2.44 4.67
C ILE A 70 -0.01 2.22 3.59
N GLY A 71 -0.22 3.22 2.74
CA GLY A 71 -1.08 3.13 1.55
C GLY A 71 -0.28 2.69 0.34
N ILE A 72 -0.70 1.60 -0.32
CA ILE A 72 -0.02 1.03 -1.49
C ILE A 72 -1.00 1.05 -2.67
N THR A 73 -0.75 1.93 -3.62
CA THR A 73 -1.55 2.08 -4.83
C THR A 73 -0.77 1.74 -6.10
N GLY A 74 -1.45 1.81 -7.20
CA GLY A 74 -0.94 1.56 -8.57
C GLY A 74 -2.06 0.99 -9.44
N GLU A 75 -1.84 0.94 -10.73
CA GLU A 75 -2.85 0.49 -11.69
C GLU A 75 -3.24 -0.98 -11.50
N SER A 76 -4.38 -1.36 -12.05
CA SER A 76 -4.85 -2.74 -12.06
C SER A 76 -3.79 -3.63 -12.71
N ALA A 77 -3.45 -4.75 -12.08
CA ALA A 77 -2.37 -5.67 -12.49
C ALA A 77 -0.92 -5.13 -12.37
N SER A 78 -0.69 -4.02 -11.64
CA SER A 78 0.67 -3.50 -11.43
C SER A 78 1.57 -4.35 -10.52
N GLY A 79 1.01 -5.30 -9.77
CA GLY A 79 1.77 -6.15 -8.84
C GLY A 79 1.67 -5.73 -7.37
N LYS A 80 0.75 -4.82 -7.00
CA LYS A 80 0.53 -4.37 -5.61
C LYS A 80 0.36 -5.53 -4.62
N THR A 81 -0.60 -6.39 -4.91
CA THR A 81 -0.92 -7.56 -4.06
C THR A 81 0.29 -8.48 -3.93
N THR A 82 0.99 -8.75 -5.03
CA THR A 82 2.23 -9.55 -5.01
C THR A 82 3.28 -8.91 -4.11
N PHE A 83 3.49 -7.60 -4.20
CA PHE A 83 4.43 -6.88 -3.35
C PHE A 83 4.04 -6.98 -1.87
N VAL A 84 2.77 -6.71 -1.53
CA VAL A 84 2.27 -6.78 -0.15
C VAL A 84 2.41 -8.18 0.42
N ASP A 85 1.97 -9.21 -0.32
CA ASP A 85 1.99 -10.60 0.16
C ASP A 85 3.42 -11.09 0.43
N ASN A 86 4.38 -10.73 -0.44
CA ASN A 86 5.77 -11.15 -0.23
C ASN A 86 6.46 -10.33 0.86
N THR A 87 6.14 -9.05 1.01
CA THR A 87 6.61 -8.25 2.15
C THR A 87 6.12 -8.84 3.47
N VAL A 88 4.83 -9.17 3.56
CA VAL A 88 4.24 -9.79 4.77
C VAL A 88 4.86 -11.17 5.04
N LYS A 89 5.08 -11.97 4.01
CA LYS A 89 5.69 -13.31 4.11
C LYS A 89 7.07 -13.28 4.75
N VAL A 90 7.92 -12.32 4.36
CA VAL A 90 9.25 -12.14 4.97
C VAL A 90 9.11 -11.87 6.48
N CYS A 91 8.24 -10.94 6.83
CA CYS A 91 8.07 -10.53 8.22
C CYS A 91 7.44 -11.60 9.12
N VAL A 92 6.65 -12.53 8.54
CA VAL A 92 6.06 -13.67 9.28
C VAL A 92 7.08 -14.80 9.49
N LYS A 93 8.10 -14.94 8.64
CA LYS A 93 9.16 -15.95 8.82
C LYS A 93 9.85 -15.86 10.19
N ASP A 94 9.96 -14.64 10.72
CA ASP A 94 10.61 -14.39 12.02
C ASP A 94 9.67 -14.53 13.23
N HIS A 95 8.48 -15.16 13.04
CA HIS A 95 7.50 -15.45 14.08
C HIS A 95 7.00 -14.25 14.91
N ILE A 96 6.98 -13.06 14.32
CA ILE A 96 6.47 -11.87 14.99
C ILE A 96 4.97 -11.75 14.71
N GLU A 97 4.14 -12.43 15.51
CA GLU A 97 2.68 -12.27 15.46
C GLU A 97 2.28 -10.81 15.72
N GLY A 98 1.25 -10.34 15.01
CA GLY A 98 0.65 -9.02 15.25
C GLY A 98 1.45 -7.82 14.72
N VAL A 99 2.50 -8.04 13.93
CA VAL A 99 3.26 -6.94 13.32
C VAL A 99 2.48 -6.30 12.18
N TYR A 100 1.73 -7.08 11.40
CA TYR A 100 1.02 -6.61 10.21
C TYR A 100 -0.47 -6.87 10.25
N THR A 101 -1.22 -5.92 9.68
CA THR A 101 -2.61 -6.11 9.27
C THR A 101 -2.76 -5.59 7.85
N VAL A 102 -3.37 -6.39 6.97
CA VAL A 102 -3.61 -6.03 5.58
C VAL A 102 -5.10 -5.74 5.38
N ILE A 103 -5.40 -4.56 4.88
CA ILE A 103 -6.72 -4.13 4.41
C ILE A 103 -6.65 -4.00 2.88
N ARG A 104 -7.46 -4.77 2.19
CA ARG A 104 -7.51 -4.80 0.72
C ARG A 104 -8.71 -3.99 0.23
N CYS A 105 -8.46 -3.04 -0.64
CA CYS A 105 -9.51 -2.22 -1.25
C CYS A 105 -10.53 -3.08 -2.02
N ASP A 106 -10.06 -4.17 -2.61
CA ASP A 106 -10.87 -5.12 -3.37
C ASP A 106 -11.99 -5.79 -2.52
N ASP A 107 -11.82 -5.89 -1.20
CA ASP A 107 -12.84 -6.40 -0.29
C ASP A 107 -14.01 -5.42 -0.10
N TYR A 108 -13.81 -4.14 -0.42
CA TYR A 108 -14.76 -3.06 -0.19
C TYR A 108 -15.59 -2.68 -1.41
N PHE A 109 -15.63 -3.50 -2.48
CA PHE A 109 -16.56 -3.29 -3.58
C PHE A 109 -18.01 -3.31 -3.07
N LYS A 110 -18.81 -2.41 -3.58
CA LYS A 110 -20.27 -2.40 -3.32
C LYS A 110 -20.93 -3.59 -4.02
N ASP A 111 -21.98 -4.10 -3.42
CA ASP A 111 -22.79 -5.16 -4.03
C ASP A 111 -23.45 -4.62 -5.31
N THR A 112 -23.20 -5.30 -6.41
CA THR A 112 -23.71 -4.99 -7.76
C THR A 112 -24.24 -6.25 -8.44
N SER A 113 -24.57 -7.26 -7.64
CA SER A 113 -25.11 -8.54 -8.12
C SER A 113 -26.44 -8.37 -8.83
N LYS A 114 -27.29 -7.46 -8.34
CA LYS A 114 -28.60 -7.18 -8.95
C LYS A 114 -28.45 -6.60 -10.35
N GLU A 115 -27.57 -5.61 -10.51
CA GLU A 115 -27.29 -4.96 -11.78
C GLU A 115 -26.73 -5.98 -12.80
N LEU A 116 -25.86 -6.91 -12.35
CA LEU A 116 -25.35 -7.98 -13.20
C LEU A 116 -26.45 -8.96 -13.61
N ILE A 117 -27.34 -9.36 -12.68
CA ILE A 117 -28.45 -10.27 -12.96
C ILE A 117 -29.43 -9.61 -13.96
N GLU A 118 -29.80 -8.36 -13.75
CA GLU A 118 -30.69 -7.61 -14.64
C GLU A 118 -30.11 -7.44 -16.06
N ALA A 119 -28.81 -7.20 -16.16
CA ALA A 119 -28.11 -7.12 -17.45
C ALA A 119 -27.91 -8.47 -18.13
N GLY A 120 -27.96 -9.57 -17.37
CA GLY A 120 -27.78 -10.95 -17.84
C GLY A 120 -26.32 -11.35 -18.13
N ASN A 121 -25.44 -10.40 -18.40
CA ASN A 121 -24.01 -10.62 -18.61
C ASN A 121 -23.20 -9.32 -18.47
N TYR A 122 -21.88 -9.45 -18.34
CA TYR A 122 -20.97 -8.31 -18.20
C TYR A 122 -20.99 -7.35 -19.40
N GLU A 123 -21.11 -7.87 -20.64
CA GLU A 123 -21.11 -7.04 -21.83
C GLU A 123 -22.30 -6.06 -21.83
N ASN A 124 -23.49 -6.57 -21.50
CA ASN A 124 -24.68 -5.76 -21.38
C ASN A 124 -24.57 -4.77 -20.23
N LEU A 125 -24.04 -5.19 -19.08
CA LEU A 125 -23.81 -4.32 -17.93
C LEU A 125 -22.92 -3.13 -18.32
N PHE A 126 -21.80 -3.37 -19.01
CA PHE A 126 -20.90 -2.29 -19.45
C PHE A 126 -21.53 -1.35 -20.49
N LYS A 127 -22.44 -1.86 -21.34
CA LYS A 127 -23.20 -1.02 -22.30
C LYS A 127 -24.14 0.00 -21.61
N THR A 128 -24.50 -0.24 -20.35
CA THR A 128 -25.27 0.76 -19.56
C THR A 128 -24.43 1.95 -19.08
N GLY A 129 -23.10 1.90 -19.26
CA GLY A 129 -22.16 2.86 -18.70
C GLY A 129 -21.69 2.52 -17.28
N PHE A 130 -22.07 1.35 -16.77
CA PHE A 130 -21.58 0.87 -15.48
C PHE A 130 -20.07 0.62 -15.48
N SER A 131 -19.39 1.02 -14.42
CA SER A 131 -17.96 0.80 -14.21
C SER A 131 -17.67 0.25 -12.82
N PHE A 132 -16.87 -0.82 -12.77
CA PHE A 132 -16.27 -1.30 -11.53
C PHE A 132 -15.02 -0.49 -11.15
N ASP A 133 -14.44 0.21 -12.10
CA ASP A 133 -13.11 0.81 -11.99
C ASP A 133 -13.19 2.34 -11.69
N THR A 134 -14.18 2.73 -10.87
CA THR A 134 -14.33 4.09 -10.34
C THR A 134 -14.28 4.08 -8.80
N PRO A 135 -13.89 5.19 -8.14
CA PRO A 135 -13.94 5.29 -6.69
C PRO A 135 -15.32 4.99 -6.12
N ASP A 136 -16.38 5.36 -6.84
CA ASP A 136 -17.78 5.18 -6.42
C ASP A 136 -18.23 3.72 -6.40
N ALA A 137 -17.52 2.83 -7.09
CA ALA A 137 -17.78 1.39 -7.03
C ALA A 137 -17.39 0.75 -5.68
N LEU A 138 -16.62 1.49 -4.86
CA LEU A 138 -16.14 1.01 -3.58
C LEU A 138 -16.76 1.77 -2.40
N ASN A 139 -16.83 1.11 -1.25
CA ASN A 139 -17.21 1.72 0.03
C ASN A 139 -15.94 2.28 0.73
N LEU A 140 -15.37 3.35 0.15
CA LEU A 140 -14.14 3.97 0.64
C LEU A 140 -14.33 4.60 2.03
N ASP A 141 -15.53 5.04 2.37
CA ASP A 141 -15.85 5.59 3.69
C ASP A 141 -15.78 4.51 4.77
N LEU A 142 -16.36 3.33 4.51
CA LEU A 142 -16.25 2.19 5.41
C LEU A 142 -14.78 1.75 5.57
N MET A 143 -14.03 1.68 4.48
CA MET A 143 -12.61 1.36 4.53
C MET A 143 -11.84 2.38 5.37
N LYS A 144 -12.08 3.67 5.18
CA LYS A 144 -11.48 4.74 6.00
C LYS A 144 -11.81 4.59 7.48
N GLN A 145 -13.08 4.31 7.80
CA GLN A 145 -13.52 4.06 9.17
C GLN A 145 -12.76 2.88 9.78
N HIS A 146 -12.65 1.75 9.08
CA HIS A 146 -11.92 0.57 9.56
C HIS A 146 -10.43 0.88 9.79
N LEU A 147 -9.77 1.61 8.90
CA LEU A 147 -8.38 2.03 9.09
C LEU A 147 -8.21 2.91 10.33
N ILE A 148 -9.14 3.85 10.57
CA ILE A 148 -9.13 4.71 11.76
C ILE A 148 -9.33 3.89 13.05
N GLU A 149 -10.27 2.93 13.04
CA GLU A 149 -10.49 2.07 14.21
C GLU A 149 -9.29 1.16 14.51
N LEU A 150 -8.65 0.59 13.49
CA LEU A 150 -7.39 -0.14 13.64
C LEU A 150 -6.26 0.74 14.22
N LYS A 151 -6.15 2.00 13.79
CA LYS A 151 -5.20 2.97 14.37
C LYS A 151 -5.50 3.29 15.84
N LYS A 152 -6.76 3.19 16.27
CA LYS A 152 -7.17 3.33 17.68
C LYS A 152 -7.01 2.05 18.50
N GLY A 153 -6.46 0.99 17.93
CA GLY A 153 -6.27 -0.29 18.62
C GLY A 153 -7.51 -1.19 18.67
N LYS A 154 -8.53 -0.92 17.84
CA LYS A 154 -9.75 -1.73 17.77
C LYS A 154 -9.70 -2.67 16.58
N SER A 155 -10.20 -3.90 16.77
CA SER A 155 -10.41 -4.85 15.68
C SER A 155 -11.63 -4.47 14.85
N VAL A 156 -11.61 -4.81 13.56
CA VAL A 156 -12.72 -4.60 12.61
C VAL A 156 -13.01 -5.90 11.87
N ILE A 157 -14.23 -6.06 11.36
CA ILE A 157 -14.58 -7.13 10.43
C ILE A 157 -14.46 -6.57 9.02
N SER A 158 -13.49 -7.06 8.25
CA SER A 158 -13.36 -6.68 6.84
C SER A 158 -14.54 -7.25 6.05
N PRO A 159 -15.14 -6.54 5.11
CA PRO A 159 -16.04 -7.18 4.17
C PRO A 159 -15.27 -8.19 3.30
N ARG A 160 -15.99 -8.99 2.54
CA ARG A 160 -15.45 -9.82 1.45
C ARG A 160 -16.28 -9.61 0.19
N TYR A 161 -15.66 -9.71 -0.97
CA TYR A 161 -16.29 -9.52 -2.26
C TYR A 161 -16.08 -10.71 -3.18
N ASP A 162 -17.15 -11.18 -3.81
CA ASP A 162 -17.08 -12.22 -4.83
C ASP A 162 -17.07 -11.57 -6.23
N PHE A 163 -15.95 -11.71 -6.93
CA PHE A 163 -15.76 -11.15 -8.26
C PHE A 163 -16.52 -11.88 -9.38
N VAL A 164 -17.09 -13.05 -9.09
CA VAL A 164 -17.87 -13.83 -10.08
C VAL A 164 -19.34 -13.42 -10.02
N THR A 165 -19.89 -13.33 -8.79
CA THR A 165 -21.28 -12.98 -8.56
C THR A 165 -21.50 -11.49 -8.36
N CYS A 166 -20.45 -10.70 -8.13
CA CYS A 166 -20.46 -9.28 -7.76
C CYS A 166 -21.20 -9.01 -6.45
N GLU A 167 -21.22 -9.99 -5.54
CA GLU A 167 -21.82 -9.89 -4.22
C GLU A 167 -20.83 -9.37 -3.19
N SER A 168 -21.28 -8.51 -2.28
CA SER A 168 -20.55 -8.03 -1.13
C SER A 168 -21.13 -8.59 0.16
N PHE A 169 -20.27 -9.07 1.05
CA PHE A 169 -20.67 -9.69 2.33
C PHE A 169 -19.95 -8.98 3.47
N MET A 170 -20.67 -8.75 4.59
CA MET A 170 -20.12 -8.07 5.78
C MET A 170 -19.57 -9.05 6.84
N ASP A 171 -19.33 -10.30 6.47
CA ASP A 171 -18.93 -11.41 7.33
C ASP A 171 -17.51 -11.92 7.03
N GLY A 172 -16.63 -11.05 6.54
CA GLY A 172 -15.27 -11.41 6.19
C GLY A 172 -14.36 -11.60 7.41
N GLU A 173 -13.08 -11.43 7.21
CA GLU A 173 -12.06 -11.72 8.22
C GLU A 173 -12.00 -10.64 9.32
N VAL A 174 -11.79 -11.06 10.57
CA VAL A 174 -11.48 -10.14 11.68
C VAL A 174 -10.05 -9.63 11.52
N LYS A 175 -9.90 -8.34 11.27
CA LYS A 175 -8.61 -7.66 11.23
C LYS A 175 -8.30 -7.07 12.61
N LYS A 176 -7.13 -7.43 13.15
CA LYS A 176 -6.67 -6.95 14.45
C LYS A 176 -5.72 -5.75 14.28
N PRO A 177 -5.66 -4.82 15.23
CA PRO A 177 -4.68 -3.74 15.20
C PRO A 177 -3.25 -4.31 15.21
N ALA A 178 -2.35 -3.68 14.46
CA ALA A 178 -0.97 -4.09 14.30
C ALA A 178 -0.02 -2.88 14.27
N ARG A 179 1.29 -3.13 14.40
CA ARG A 179 2.31 -2.08 14.30
C ARG A 179 2.39 -1.48 12.89
N VAL A 180 2.16 -2.30 11.88
CA VAL A 180 2.09 -1.87 10.47
C VAL A 180 0.74 -2.27 9.90
N ILE A 181 -0.04 -1.29 9.47
CA ILE A 181 -1.29 -1.49 8.75
C ILE A 181 -1.01 -1.21 7.29
N LEU A 182 -1.11 -2.23 6.44
CA LEU A 182 -0.96 -2.13 5.00
C LEU A 182 -2.34 -1.99 4.37
N ASN A 183 -2.61 -0.87 3.71
CA ASN A 183 -3.81 -0.69 2.92
C ASN A 183 -3.44 -0.70 1.44
N GLU A 184 -3.86 -1.73 0.70
CA GLU A 184 -3.55 -1.88 -0.71
C GLU A 184 -4.80 -1.80 -1.59
N GLY A 185 -4.64 -1.14 -2.75
CA GLY A 185 -5.71 -1.08 -3.75
C GLY A 185 -5.59 0.10 -4.70
N LEU A 186 -6.59 0.25 -5.57
CA LEU A 186 -6.58 1.24 -6.64
C LEU A 186 -6.67 2.68 -6.10
N TYR A 187 -7.50 2.90 -5.08
CA TYR A 187 -7.90 4.25 -4.65
C TYR A 187 -7.43 4.65 -3.26
N VAL A 188 -6.46 3.91 -2.69
CA VAL A 188 -5.97 4.16 -1.33
C VAL A 188 -5.23 5.49 -1.16
N LEU A 189 -4.74 6.09 -2.25
CA LEU A 189 -4.14 7.42 -2.25
C LEU A 189 -5.06 8.52 -2.82
N ASN A 190 -6.35 8.22 -2.99
CA ASN A 190 -7.32 9.24 -3.38
C ASN A 190 -7.59 10.23 -2.25
N GLU A 191 -8.18 11.35 -2.62
CA GLU A 191 -8.61 12.38 -1.69
C GLU A 191 -9.48 11.80 -0.56
N GLY A 192 -9.24 12.24 0.66
CA GLY A 192 -9.92 11.72 1.85
C GLY A 192 -9.27 10.48 2.48
N LEU A 193 -8.55 9.62 1.74
CA LEU A 193 -7.78 8.50 2.27
C LEU A 193 -6.30 8.81 2.41
N ARG A 194 -5.69 9.47 1.42
CA ARG A 194 -4.25 9.78 1.41
C ARG A 194 -3.76 10.53 2.65
N ASP A 195 -4.63 11.34 3.25
CA ASP A 195 -4.27 12.21 4.38
C ASP A 195 -4.11 11.43 5.70
N ILE A 196 -4.69 10.24 5.81
CA ILE A 196 -4.52 9.37 6.97
C ILE A 196 -3.33 8.41 6.84
N MET A 197 -2.70 8.33 5.65
CA MET A 197 -1.54 7.48 5.38
C MET A 197 -0.27 8.13 5.93
N ASP A 198 0.52 7.35 6.65
CA ASP A 198 1.84 7.77 7.13
C ASP A 198 2.91 7.63 6.05
N ILE A 199 2.74 6.64 5.18
CA ILE A 199 3.63 6.34 4.05
C ILE A 199 2.76 6.04 2.81
N LYS A 200 3.14 6.63 1.68
CA LYS A 200 2.43 6.49 0.41
C LYS A 200 3.35 5.82 -0.61
N VAL A 201 2.94 4.64 -1.08
CA VAL A 201 3.69 3.84 -2.05
C VAL A 201 2.90 3.72 -3.34
N TYR A 202 3.56 3.93 -4.47
CA TYR A 202 3.01 3.68 -5.80
C TYR A 202 3.76 2.52 -6.47
N VAL A 203 3.02 1.51 -6.95
CA VAL A 203 3.58 0.38 -7.70
C VAL A 203 3.46 0.68 -9.19
N PHE A 204 4.59 0.97 -9.82
CA PHE A 204 4.67 1.29 -11.22
C PHE A 204 4.94 0.04 -12.07
N THR A 205 4.21 -0.09 -13.18
CA THR A 205 4.46 -1.11 -14.22
C THR A 205 4.11 -0.50 -15.57
N PRO A 206 4.94 -0.67 -16.62
CA PRO A 206 4.65 -0.17 -17.95
C PRO A 206 3.32 -0.67 -18.50
N LEU A 207 2.61 0.18 -19.24
CA LEU A 207 1.26 -0.08 -19.73
C LEU A 207 1.13 -1.38 -20.54
N GLU A 208 2.13 -1.72 -21.34
CA GLU A 208 2.11 -2.95 -22.14
C GLU A 208 2.09 -4.21 -21.28
N ILE A 209 2.88 -4.20 -20.20
CA ILE A 209 2.92 -5.31 -19.24
C ILE A 209 1.62 -5.35 -18.41
N LEU A 210 1.11 -4.17 -18.00
CA LEU A 210 -0.18 -4.06 -17.33
C LEU A 210 -1.29 -4.66 -18.18
N LYS A 211 -1.36 -4.29 -19.47
CA LYS A 211 -2.35 -4.79 -20.42
C LYS A 211 -2.30 -6.31 -20.50
N TYR A 212 -1.12 -6.89 -20.74
CA TYR A 212 -0.93 -8.33 -20.79
C TYR A 212 -1.42 -9.05 -19.52
N ARG A 213 -0.96 -8.57 -18.35
CA ARG A 213 -1.34 -9.15 -17.05
C ARG A 213 -2.83 -9.01 -16.78
N TRP A 214 -3.40 -7.86 -17.16
CA TRP A 214 -4.81 -7.57 -16.95
C TRP A 214 -5.72 -8.51 -17.74
N TYR A 215 -5.47 -8.70 -19.04
CA TYR A 215 -6.26 -9.62 -19.86
C TYR A 215 -6.16 -11.06 -19.35
N LYS A 216 -4.99 -11.51 -18.94
CA LYS A 216 -4.80 -12.84 -18.35
C LYS A 216 -5.69 -13.01 -17.10
N ARG A 217 -5.72 -12.01 -16.22
CA ARG A 217 -6.55 -12.02 -15.01
C ARG A 217 -8.05 -11.89 -15.34
N ALA A 218 -8.44 -11.03 -16.30
CA ALA A 218 -9.82 -10.87 -16.72
C ALA A 218 -10.42 -12.20 -17.20
N ALA A 219 -9.66 -12.99 -17.97
CA ALA A 219 -10.07 -14.29 -18.44
C ALA A 219 -10.38 -15.26 -17.28
N THR A 220 -9.59 -15.26 -16.20
CA THR A 220 -9.87 -16.09 -15.01
C THR A 220 -11.12 -15.65 -14.24
N ARG A 221 -11.59 -14.41 -14.45
CA ARG A 221 -12.81 -13.85 -13.88
C ARG A 221 -13.99 -13.92 -14.86
N GLY A 222 -13.90 -14.74 -15.90
CA GLY A 222 -14.97 -14.97 -16.89
C GLY A 222 -15.17 -13.82 -17.90
N LYS A 223 -14.24 -12.85 -17.98
CA LYS A 223 -14.32 -11.69 -18.87
C LYS A 223 -13.38 -11.88 -20.06
N THR A 224 -13.97 -12.10 -21.25
CA THR A 224 -13.22 -12.34 -22.50
C THR A 224 -13.84 -11.56 -23.66
N GLY A 225 -13.14 -11.45 -24.79
CA GLY A 225 -13.63 -10.81 -26.02
C GLY A 225 -14.06 -9.35 -25.79
N ALA A 226 -15.18 -8.96 -26.38
CA ALA A 226 -15.69 -7.59 -26.35
C ALA A 226 -15.90 -7.05 -24.94
N ALA A 227 -16.38 -7.88 -23.99
CA ALA A 227 -16.54 -7.47 -22.59
C ALA A 227 -15.21 -7.12 -21.93
N ALA A 228 -14.14 -7.89 -22.19
CA ALA A 228 -12.81 -7.60 -21.70
C ALA A 228 -12.26 -6.31 -22.34
N ASP A 229 -12.46 -6.11 -23.63
CA ASP A 229 -11.99 -4.90 -24.32
C ASP A 229 -12.67 -3.63 -23.81
N MET A 230 -13.99 -3.68 -23.62
CA MET A 230 -14.77 -2.58 -23.03
C MET A 230 -14.29 -2.26 -21.62
N GLN A 231 -14.12 -3.27 -20.77
CA GLN A 231 -13.65 -3.05 -19.41
C GLN A 231 -12.20 -2.54 -19.38
N PHE A 232 -11.29 -3.07 -20.22
CA PHE A 232 -9.92 -2.57 -20.24
C PHE A 232 -9.84 -1.09 -20.67
N SER A 233 -10.68 -0.70 -21.62
CA SER A 233 -10.79 0.71 -22.02
C SER A 233 -11.19 1.60 -20.85
N ASP A 234 -12.16 1.16 -20.06
CA ASP A 234 -12.63 1.86 -18.86
C ASP A 234 -11.56 1.89 -17.76
N VAL A 235 -10.95 0.73 -17.46
CA VAL A 235 -9.81 0.62 -16.52
C VAL A 235 -8.68 1.60 -16.86
N ASN A 236 -8.32 1.71 -18.15
CA ASN A 236 -7.26 2.61 -18.56
C ASN A 236 -7.67 4.09 -18.42
N LYS A 237 -8.92 4.44 -18.75
CA LYS A 237 -9.47 5.79 -18.60
C LYS A 237 -9.52 6.20 -17.13
N THR A 238 -10.05 5.35 -16.27
CA THR A 238 -10.17 5.62 -14.83
C THR A 238 -8.81 5.66 -14.15
N ALA A 239 -7.87 4.80 -14.57
CA ALA A 239 -6.49 4.86 -14.09
C ALA A 239 -5.83 6.20 -14.43
N GLN A 240 -6.05 6.73 -15.64
CA GLN A 240 -5.54 8.04 -16.04
C GLN A 240 -6.13 9.17 -15.20
N GLN A 241 -7.39 9.07 -14.84
CA GLN A 241 -8.09 10.10 -14.09
C GLN A 241 -7.78 10.05 -12.58
N TYR A 242 -7.74 8.87 -11.97
CA TYR A 242 -7.76 8.72 -10.51
C TYR A 242 -6.50 8.09 -9.92
N ILE A 243 -5.75 7.27 -10.69
CA ILE A 243 -4.67 6.47 -10.14
C ILE A 243 -3.30 7.05 -10.52
N ARG A 244 -3.04 7.28 -11.83
CA ARG A 244 -1.74 7.79 -12.30
C ARG A 244 -1.33 9.11 -11.66
N PRO A 245 -2.23 10.08 -11.42
CA PRO A 245 -1.86 11.33 -10.76
C PRO A 245 -1.35 11.13 -9.33
N THR A 246 -1.75 10.04 -8.65
CA THR A 246 -1.29 9.76 -7.29
C THR A 246 0.20 9.35 -7.20
N MET A 247 0.83 9.04 -8.35
CA MET A 247 2.26 8.78 -8.42
C MET A 247 3.10 10.01 -8.03
N GLU A 248 2.58 11.22 -8.26
CA GLU A 248 3.29 12.46 -7.91
C GLU A 248 3.37 12.68 -6.40
N ILE A 249 2.32 12.29 -5.68
CA ILE A 249 2.22 12.44 -4.23
C ILE A 249 2.75 11.24 -3.44
N ALA A 250 3.18 10.18 -4.12
CA ALA A 250 3.76 9.01 -3.48
C ALA A 250 5.14 9.34 -2.91
N ASP A 251 5.40 8.88 -1.68
CA ASP A 251 6.71 8.99 -1.02
C ASP A 251 7.73 8.04 -1.64
N VAL A 252 7.24 6.88 -2.09
CA VAL A 252 8.06 5.81 -2.70
C VAL A 252 7.38 5.30 -3.97
N ILE A 253 8.15 5.13 -5.05
CA ILE A 253 7.71 4.40 -6.25
C ILE A 253 8.52 3.12 -6.35
N ILE A 254 7.83 1.99 -6.41
CA ILE A 254 8.44 0.67 -6.58
C ILE A 254 8.14 0.09 -7.96
N ASN A 255 9.02 -0.77 -8.41
CA ASN A 255 8.96 -1.46 -9.69
C ASN A 255 8.10 -2.73 -9.57
N GLY A 256 6.91 -2.71 -10.17
CA GLY A 256 6.00 -3.86 -10.17
C GLY A 256 6.40 -5.01 -11.12
N MET A 257 7.56 -4.92 -11.77
CA MET A 257 8.12 -5.98 -12.61
C MET A 257 9.20 -6.81 -11.93
N VAL A 258 9.61 -6.41 -10.74
CA VAL A 258 10.65 -7.11 -9.98
C VAL A 258 10.20 -8.53 -9.63
N GLU A 259 11.12 -9.47 -9.68
CA GLU A 259 10.87 -10.84 -9.31
C GLU A 259 10.58 -10.98 -7.81
N ILE A 260 9.75 -11.96 -7.46
CA ILE A 260 9.27 -12.17 -6.09
C ILE A 260 10.43 -12.38 -5.14
N ASP A 261 11.38 -13.24 -5.50
CA ASP A 261 12.53 -13.56 -4.65
C ASP A 261 13.37 -12.32 -4.34
N TYR A 262 13.46 -11.38 -5.29
CA TYR A 262 14.19 -10.13 -5.06
C TYR A 262 13.46 -9.19 -4.11
N ILE A 263 12.11 -9.15 -4.15
CA ILE A 263 11.32 -8.40 -3.17
C ILE A 263 11.59 -8.95 -1.76
N GLU A 264 11.60 -10.28 -1.61
CA GLU A 264 11.88 -10.94 -0.33
C GLU A 264 13.30 -10.59 0.16
N ILE A 265 14.33 -10.68 -0.71
CA ILE A 265 15.73 -10.37 -0.36
C ILE A 265 15.88 -8.92 0.12
N ILE A 266 15.36 -7.94 -0.62
CA ILE A 266 15.51 -6.53 -0.24
C ILE A 266 14.73 -6.23 1.04
N THR A 267 13.53 -6.79 1.19
CA THR A 267 12.71 -6.61 2.38
C THR A 267 13.43 -7.16 3.62
N ASP A 268 13.92 -8.38 3.54
CA ASP A 268 14.69 -9.03 4.62
C ASP A 268 15.93 -8.22 4.98
N LYS A 269 16.68 -7.75 3.98
CA LYS A 269 17.87 -6.92 4.19
C LYS A 269 17.57 -5.61 4.92
N ILE A 270 16.46 -4.94 4.61
CA ILE A 270 16.04 -3.72 5.31
C ILE A 270 15.69 -4.05 6.76
N PHE A 271 14.88 -5.08 7.00
CA PHE A 271 14.45 -5.46 8.35
C PHE A 271 15.62 -5.88 9.22
N SER A 272 16.45 -6.82 8.77
CA SER A 272 17.60 -7.30 9.52
C SER A 272 18.62 -6.19 9.83
N THR A 273 18.79 -5.24 8.91
CA THR A 273 19.65 -4.07 9.13
C THR A 273 19.08 -3.17 10.23
N ILE A 274 17.78 -2.86 10.20
CA ILE A 274 17.14 -2.02 11.23
C ILE A 274 17.16 -2.71 12.59
N GLU A 275 16.88 -4.02 12.66
CA GLU A 275 16.94 -4.78 13.90
C GLU A 275 18.35 -4.80 14.51
N SER A 276 19.38 -4.90 13.70
CA SER A 276 20.77 -4.87 14.19
C SER A 276 21.20 -3.54 14.78
N LEU A 277 20.49 -2.45 14.48
CA LEU A 277 20.74 -1.10 14.99
C LEU A 277 19.84 -0.72 16.18
N SER A 278 18.83 -1.54 16.51
CA SER A 278 17.87 -1.29 17.58
C SER A 278 18.26 -1.96 18.87
#